data_f93337df07061b2f9d7acc48a9011e9d
#
_entry.id   f93337df07061b2f9d7acc48a9011e9d
#
_cell.length_a   1.000
_cell.length_b   1.000
_cell.length_c   1.000
_cell.angle_alpha   90.00
_cell.angle_beta   90.00
_cell.angle_gamma   90.00
#
_symmetry.space_group_name_H-M   'P 1'
#
loop_
_entity.id
_entity.type
_entity.pdbx_description
1 polymer ?
#
loop_
_entity_poly.entity_id
_entity_poly.type
_entity_poly.pdbx_seq_one_letter_code
_entity_poly.pdbx_strand_id
1 'polypeptide(L)'
;WSPRAQCDRGKFIWAWREVLENIPNLHIWQDTVEELLVENGKVTGVLTCWGVTFHAKCVILTAGTFLNGLMHIGHKMLPGGRCAEPASYHLTESITRHGITAGRMKTGTPVRIDARSVDFSLMDTQDGENDFYRFSFISEPRKLKQLQCWTCYTNEEVHEVLRSGLADSPLFNGQIKSIGPRYCPSIETKIVTFPDKPQHQLFLEPEGETTRELYLNGFSSSLPMEIQLEALKRIPCFRNLVVYRPGYAIEYDYFDPTQLKHTLESKIIENLFFAGQVNGTTGYEEAGGQGIIAGINAHINCHGGESFILGRDEAYIGVLIDDLVTKGVDEPYRMFTSRAEYRILLRQDDSDMRLTERAYKLGLAKQDRYDLLCKKREMIGRIIEFTKSYSIKADKINDTLEELGTARLSHGCKLIDLLSRPQISIGNIAEHIPAFQSILNEIEDRKDEIIEAAEVLIKYQGYIDRERMIADKIHRLESIRIKGKFDYKHTDTFMGFHCGNTPECKMCKSRAVKYQLIRWHRLAVSQEFRPATLMCC
;
A
#
# COMPACT_ATOMS: atom_id res chain seq x y z
N TRP A 1 0.31 4.26 -13.10
CA TRP A 1 0.96 2.94 -13.03
C TRP A 1 1.90 2.94 -11.84
N SER A 2 1.98 1.84 -11.11
CA SER A 2 2.96 1.61 -10.04
C SER A 2 3.75 0.37 -10.40
N PRO A 3 5.07 0.34 -10.24
CA PRO A 3 5.86 -0.86 -10.44
C PRO A 3 5.46 -1.94 -9.43
N ARG A 4 5.41 -3.19 -9.88
CA ARG A 4 5.18 -4.36 -9.06
C ARG A 4 6.29 -5.37 -9.32
N ALA A 5 6.99 -5.81 -8.29
CA ALA A 5 7.92 -6.92 -8.40
C ALA A 5 7.26 -8.20 -7.89
N GLN A 6 7.35 -9.24 -8.70
CA GLN A 6 7.07 -10.59 -8.26
C GLN A 6 8.38 -11.23 -7.79
N CYS A 7 8.37 -11.75 -6.56
CA CYS A 7 9.57 -12.26 -5.92
C CYS A 7 9.53 -13.79 -5.85
N ASP A 8 10.69 -14.43 -5.97
CA ASP A 8 10.89 -15.82 -5.56
C ASP A 8 10.67 -15.93 -4.05
N ARG A 9 9.62 -16.63 -3.66
CA ARG A 9 9.19 -16.75 -2.27
C ARG A 9 10.24 -17.40 -1.38
N GLY A 10 10.90 -18.44 -1.87
CA GLY A 10 11.94 -19.14 -1.11
C GLY A 10 13.15 -18.23 -0.89
N LYS A 11 13.65 -17.60 -1.96
CA LYS A 11 14.76 -16.66 -1.87
C LYS A 11 14.44 -15.45 -0.98
N PHE A 12 13.20 -14.93 -1.05
CA PHE A 12 12.76 -13.83 -0.19
C PHE A 12 12.80 -14.20 1.29
N ILE A 13 12.31 -15.40 1.65
CA ILE A 13 12.32 -15.90 3.04
C ILE A 13 13.77 -16.01 3.55
N TRP A 14 14.65 -16.61 2.76
CA TRP A 14 16.04 -16.80 3.15
C TRP A 14 16.82 -15.48 3.24
N ALA A 15 16.61 -14.57 2.30
CA ALA A 15 17.27 -13.27 2.32
C ALA A 15 16.87 -12.45 3.58
N TRP A 16 15.57 -12.45 3.94
CA TRP A 16 15.13 -11.80 5.17
C TRP A 16 15.67 -12.50 6.42
N ARG A 17 15.72 -13.84 6.41
CA ARG A 17 16.29 -14.60 7.53
C ARG A 17 17.75 -14.24 7.77
N GLU A 18 18.54 -14.21 6.70
CA GLU A 18 19.95 -13.81 6.75
C GLU A 18 20.12 -12.39 7.30
N VAL A 19 19.34 -11.43 6.81
CA VAL A 19 19.38 -10.05 7.30
C VAL A 19 19.05 -9.99 8.80
N LEU A 20 17.99 -10.65 9.24
CA LEU A 20 17.54 -10.60 10.64
C LEU A 20 18.57 -11.24 11.59
N GLU A 21 19.12 -12.39 11.22
CA GLU A 21 20.11 -13.08 12.06
C GLU A 21 21.45 -12.34 12.18
N ASN A 22 21.76 -11.46 11.24
CA ASN A 22 22.96 -10.62 11.28
C ASN A 22 22.76 -9.25 11.98
N ILE A 23 21.55 -8.96 12.49
CA ILE A 23 21.32 -7.73 13.27
C ILE A 23 21.79 -7.96 14.71
N PRO A 24 22.78 -7.17 15.21
CA PRO A 24 23.19 -7.25 16.60
C PRO A 24 22.03 -7.02 17.58
N ASN A 25 21.97 -7.81 18.65
CA ASN A 25 20.95 -7.69 19.70
C ASN A 25 19.50 -8.01 19.25
N LEU A 26 19.29 -8.60 18.08
CA LEU A 26 18.02 -9.15 17.65
C LEU A 26 18.01 -10.65 17.97
N HIS A 27 17.04 -11.09 18.79
CA HIS A 27 16.83 -12.47 19.14
C HIS A 27 15.54 -12.97 18.52
N ILE A 28 15.58 -14.14 17.86
CA ILE A 28 14.42 -14.78 17.25
C ILE A 28 14.02 -15.96 18.14
N TRP A 29 12.75 -15.98 18.55
CA TRP A 29 12.15 -17.04 19.34
C TRP A 29 10.92 -17.60 18.61
N GLN A 30 10.82 -18.90 18.49
CA GLN A 30 9.70 -19.58 17.83
C GLN A 30 8.75 -20.16 18.89
N ASP A 31 7.62 -19.46 19.10
CA ASP A 31 6.58 -19.86 20.04
C ASP A 31 5.26 -19.13 19.72
N THR A 32 4.18 -19.52 20.38
CA THR A 32 2.88 -18.85 20.28
C THR A 32 2.62 -18.00 21.52
N VAL A 33 2.33 -16.74 21.33
CA VAL A 33 1.94 -15.83 22.43
C VAL A 33 0.46 -16.00 22.71
N GLU A 34 0.12 -16.21 24.00
CA GLU A 34 -1.26 -16.41 24.47
C GLU A 34 -1.77 -15.26 25.34
N GLU A 35 -0.87 -14.55 26.03
CA GLU A 35 -1.28 -13.49 26.95
C GLU A 35 -0.40 -12.25 26.82
N LEU A 36 -1.06 -11.08 26.88
CA LEU A 36 -0.43 -9.77 27.04
C LEU A 36 -0.35 -9.43 28.53
N LEU A 37 0.84 -9.13 29.01
CA LEU A 37 1.04 -8.70 30.40
C LEU A 37 0.91 -7.18 30.48
N VAL A 38 -0.04 -6.70 31.30
CA VAL A 38 -0.36 -5.28 31.46
C VAL A 38 -0.41 -4.92 32.92
N GLU A 39 0.34 -3.91 33.33
CA GLU A 39 0.33 -3.35 34.67
C GLU A 39 0.05 -1.84 34.61
N ASN A 40 -0.89 -1.36 35.40
CA ASN A 40 -1.25 0.07 35.47
C ASN A 40 -1.56 0.71 34.09
N GLY A 41 -2.19 -0.05 33.17
CA GLY A 41 -2.52 0.43 31.82
C GLY A 41 -1.36 0.47 30.84
N LYS A 42 -0.23 -0.11 31.19
CA LYS A 42 0.99 -0.18 30.38
C LYS A 42 1.39 -1.63 30.13
N VAL A 43 1.82 -1.95 28.89
CA VAL A 43 2.34 -3.28 28.61
C VAL A 43 3.69 -3.49 29.30
N THR A 44 3.86 -4.68 29.88
CA THR A 44 5.11 -5.08 30.57
C THR A 44 5.74 -6.33 29.94
N GLY A 45 5.04 -7.01 29.04
CA GLY A 45 5.56 -8.20 28.38
C GLY A 45 4.49 -9.07 27.76
N VAL A 46 4.87 -10.31 27.51
CA VAL A 46 3.99 -11.36 26.94
C VAL A 46 4.28 -12.71 27.60
N LEU A 47 3.27 -13.58 27.65
CA LEU A 47 3.37 -14.97 28.05
C LEU A 47 3.10 -15.86 26.85
N THR A 48 3.94 -16.88 26.67
CA THR A 48 3.81 -17.85 25.57
C THR A 48 3.10 -19.12 26.04
N CYS A 49 2.63 -19.94 25.09
CA CYS A 49 1.95 -21.21 25.36
C CYS A 49 2.85 -22.24 26.10
N TRP A 50 4.15 -22.11 26.01
CA TRP A 50 5.11 -22.93 26.75
C TRP A 50 5.40 -22.41 28.17
N GLY A 51 4.70 -21.32 28.57
CA GLY A 51 4.87 -20.72 29.90
C GLY A 51 6.10 -19.81 30.01
N VAL A 52 6.71 -19.43 28.91
CA VAL A 52 7.84 -18.50 28.93
C VAL A 52 7.34 -17.06 28.95
N THR A 53 7.81 -16.28 29.92
CA THR A 53 7.50 -14.87 30.04
C THR A 53 8.62 -14.03 29.45
N PHE A 54 8.26 -13.13 28.52
CA PHE A 54 9.16 -12.12 28.00
C PHE A 54 8.76 -10.75 28.56
N HIS A 55 9.64 -10.12 29.32
CA HIS A 55 9.46 -8.76 29.78
C HIS A 55 9.98 -7.76 28.75
N ALA A 56 9.17 -6.75 28.45
CA ALA A 56 9.49 -5.74 27.43
C ALA A 56 8.94 -4.37 27.80
N LYS A 57 9.65 -3.31 27.40
CA LYS A 57 9.17 -1.92 27.54
C LYS A 57 8.06 -1.60 26.53
N CYS A 58 8.12 -2.18 25.34
CA CYS A 58 7.13 -2.03 24.28
C CYS A 58 6.85 -3.40 23.65
N VAL A 59 5.62 -3.59 23.16
CA VAL A 59 5.20 -4.77 22.40
C VAL A 59 4.58 -4.30 21.08
N ILE A 60 4.95 -4.95 19.98
CA ILE A 60 4.36 -4.70 18.66
C ILE A 60 3.68 -5.98 18.19
N LEU A 61 2.36 -5.93 17.98
CA LEU A 61 1.56 -7.05 17.48
C LEU A 61 1.48 -7.01 15.95
N THR A 62 1.96 -8.10 15.30
CA THR A 62 1.98 -8.24 13.83
C THR A 62 1.41 -9.59 13.39
N ALA A 63 0.36 -10.06 14.06
CA ALA A 63 -0.11 -11.46 14.00
C ALA A 63 -0.78 -11.88 12.68
N GLY A 64 -0.92 -11.00 11.69
CA GLY A 64 -1.45 -11.36 10.37
C GLY A 64 -2.85 -11.98 10.43
N THR A 65 -3.00 -13.23 9.95
CA THR A 65 -4.25 -13.99 9.94
C THR A 65 -4.34 -15.04 11.06
N PHE A 66 -3.44 -14.96 12.06
CA PHE A 66 -3.28 -16.05 13.03
C PHE A 66 -4.18 -15.93 14.26
N LEU A 67 -4.62 -14.71 14.64
CA LEU A 67 -5.48 -14.52 15.81
C LEU A 67 -6.85 -15.19 15.60
N ASN A 68 -7.14 -16.23 16.39
CA ASN A 68 -8.33 -17.06 16.26
C ASN A 68 -8.59 -17.48 14.80
N GLY A 69 -7.50 -17.76 14.06
CA GLY A 69 -7.53 -18.09 12.64
C GLY A 69 -8.34 -19.34 12.36
N LEU A 70 -9.26 -19.27 11.39
CA LEU A 70 -10.14 -20.36 11.01
C LEU A 70 -10.25 -20.47 9.49
N MET A 71 -9.74 -21.57 8.94
CA MET A 71 -9.79 -21.84 7.49
C MET A 71 -11.08 -22.57 7.12
N HIS A 72 -11.65 -22.23 5.97
CA HIS A 72 -12.89 -22.79 5.45
C HIS A 72 -12.69 -23.36 4.04
N ILE A 73 -13.10 -24.61 3.84
CA ILE A 73 -13.15 -25.30 2.54
C ILE A 73 -14.46 -26.08 2.51
N GLY A 74 -15.45 -25.60 1.73
CA GLY A 74 -16.81 -26.15 1.79
C GLY A 74 -17.33 -26.09 3.23
N HIS A 75 -17.94 -27.16 3.69
CA HIS A 75 -18.45 -27.27 5.06
C HIS A 75 -17.38 -27.50 6.13
N LYS A 76 -16.12 -27.77 5.73
CA LYS A 76 -15.04 -28.06 6.68
C LYS A 76 -14.42 -26.78 7.22
N MET A 77 -14.23 -26.74 8.52
CA MET A 77 -13.53 -25.68 9.25
C MET A 77 -12.30 -26.26 9.93
N LEU A 78 -11.16 -25.65 9.69
CA LEU A 78 -9.88 -26.06 10.23
C LEU A 78 -9.22 -24.90 10.97
N PRO A 79 -8.94 -25.05 12.27
CA PRO A 79 -8.16 -24.05 13.01
C PRO A 79 -6.78 -23.87 12.38
N GLY A 80 -6.36 -22.61 12.19
CA GLY A 80 -5.06 -22.29 11.64
C GLY A 80 -5.00 -20.87 11.09
N GLY A 81 -3.84 -20.25 11.16
CA GLY A 81 -3.57 -18.96 10.54
C GLY A 81 -3.25 -19.07 9.06
N ARG A 82 -2.69 -20.21 8.67
CA ARG A 82 -2.35 -20.62 7.29
C ARG A 82 -2.37 -22.15 7.23
N CYS A 83 -2.49 -22.71 6.02
CA CYS A 83 -2.46 -24.16 5.83
C CYS A 83 -1.22 -24.79 6.49
N ALA A 84 -1.45 -25.76 7.36
CA ALA A 84 -0.47 -26.47 8.19
C ALA A 84 0.24 -25.60 9.27
N GLU A 85 -0.26 -24.41 9.56
CA GLU A 85 0.25 -23.57 10.64
C GLU A 85 -0.87 -23.27 11.66
N PRO A 86 -0.65 -23.52 12.97
CA PRO A 86 -1.67 -23.36 14.00
C PRO A 86 -2.10 -21.90 14.16
N ALA A 87 -3.32 -21.69 14.63
CA ALA A 87 -3.81 -20.37 15.04
C ALA A 87 -3.27 -19.99 16.42
N SER A 88 -3.19 -18.70 16.70
CA SER A 88 -2.94 -18.16 18.04
C SER A 88 -4.27 -17.93 18.75
N TYR A 89 -4.49 -18.66 19.83
CA TYR A 89 -5.66 -18.54 20.68
C TYR A 89 -5.34 -17.74 21.94
N HIS A 90 -6.39 -17.25 22.62
CA HIS A 90 -6.35 -16.56 23.91
C HIS A 90 -5.77 -15.13 23.85
N LEU A 91 -4.89 -14.80 22.89
CA LEU A 91 -4.27 -13.47 22.84
C LEU A 91 -5.29 -12.35 22.54
N THR A 92 -6.27 -12.60 21.66
CA THR A 92 -7.34 -11.62 21.39
C THR A 92 -8.15 -11.36 22.68
N GLU A 93 -8.54 -12.41 23.40
CA GLU A 93 -9.28 -12.32 24.66
C GLU A 93 -8.45 -11.61 25.73
N SER A 94 -7.15 -11.87 25.78
CA SER A 94 -6.23 -11.19 26.68
C SER A 94 -6.18 -9.67 26.42
N ILE A 95 -6.12 -9.26 25.17
CA ILE A 95 -6.08 -7.86 24.76
C ILE A 95 -7.44 -7.17 25.00
N THR A 96 -8.54 -7.85 24.66
CA THR A 96 -9.89 -7.26 24.77
C THR A 96 -10.35 -7.07 26.21
N ARG A 97 -9.85 -7.87 27.16
CA ARG A 97 -10.07 -7.68 28.62
C ARG A 97 -9.66 -6.29 29.10
N HIS A 98 -8.73 -5.64 28.42
CA HIS A 98 -8.29 -4.28 28.74
C HIS A 98 -9.09 -3.18 28.02
N GLY A 99 -10.20 -3.52 27.35
CA GLY A 99 -11.11 -2.56 26.73
C GLY A 99 -10.80 -2.25 25.25
N ILE A 100 -9.86 -2.95 24.62
CA ILE A 100 -9.62 -2.86 23.18
C ILE A 100 -10.71 -3.65 22.45
N THR A 101 -11.33 -3.04 21.44
CA THR A 101 -12.37 -3.68 20.63
C THR A 101 -11.76 -4.47 19.48
N ALA A 102 -12.16 -5.72 19.31
CA ALA A 102 -11.82 -6.59 18.21
C ALA A 102 -13.04 -6.87 17.32
N GLY A 103 -12.78 -7.25 16.08
CA GLY A 103 -13.77 -7.73 15.13
C GLY A 103 -13.18 -8.87 14.30
N ARG A 104 -13.96 -9.40 13.34
CA ARG A 104 -13.48 -10.44 12.43
C ARG A 104 -13.51 -9.98 10.99
N MET A 105 -12.46 -10.31 10.26
CA MET A 105 -12.35 -10.15 8.82
C MET A 105 -12.04 -11.48 8.15
N LYS A 106 -12.24 -11.54 6.85
CA LYS A 106 -11.87 -12.71 6.05
C LYS A 106 -10.93 -12.30 4.91
N THR A 107 -10.08 -13.23 4.52
CA THR A 107 -9.36 -13.21 3.26
C THR A 107 -9.41 -14.60 2.62
N GLY A 108 -8.70 -14.81 1.52
CA GLY A 108 -8.64 -16.10 0.87
C GLY A 108 -7.32 -16.28 0.14
N THR A 109 -7.04 -17.53 -0.23
CA THR A 109 -5.89 -17.90 -1.04
C THR A 109 -6.33 -18.79 -2.18
N PRO A 110 -5.73 -18.70 -3.37
CA PRO A 110 -6.04 -19.60 -4.48
C PRO A 110 -5.31 -20.93 -4.36
N VAL A 111 -5.68 -21.82 -5.27
CA VAL A 111 -5.07 -23.13 -5.47
C VAL A 111 -3.58 -23.00 -5.80
N ARG A 112 -2.78 -23.97 -5.37
CA ARG A 112 -1.39 -24.16 -5.81
C ARG A 112 -1.31 -25.33 -6.77
N ILE A 113 -0.70 -25.12 -7.91
CA ILE A 113 -0.71 -26.02 -9.06
C ILE A 113 0.69 -26.59 -9.30
N ASP A 114 0.76 -27.86 -9.69
CA ASP A 114 1.99 -28.49 -10.15
C ASP A 114 2.23 -28.13 -11.63
N ALA A 115 3.30 -27.40 -11.91
CA ALA A 115 3.69 -26.97 -13.26
C ALA A 115 3.81 -28.15 -14.27
N ARG A 116 4.12 -29.36 -13.81
CA ARG A 116 4.24 -30.54 -14.68
C ARG A 116 2.90 -31.00 -15.25
N SER A 117 1.79 -30.54 -14.68
CA SER A 117 0.43 -30.91 -15.09
C SER A 117 -0.25 -29.84 -15.95
N VAL A 118 0.46 -28.79 -16.31
CA VAL A 118 -0.07 -27.65 -17.06
C VAL A 118 0.39 -27.75 -18.53
N ASP A 119 -0.54 -27.53 -19.45
CA ASP A 119 -0.23 -27.35 -20.86
C ASP A 119 -0.02 -25.87 -21.18
N PHE A 120 1.23 -25.42 -21.08
CA PHE A 120 1.61 -24.04 -21.33
C PHE A 120 1.42 -23.59 -22.79
N SER A 121 1.31 -24.54 -23.75
CA SER A 121 1.08 -24.18 -25.15
C SER A 121 -0.29 -23.57 -25.43
N LEU A 122 -1.22 -23.73 -24.46
CA LEU A 122 -2.57 -23.18 -24.51
C LEU A 122 -2.73 -21.89 -23.69
N MET A 123 -1.63 -21.25 -23.30
CA MET A 123 -1.64 -20.05 -22.46
C MET A 123 -0.85 -18.92 -23.12
N ASP A 124 -1.29 -17.69 -22.88
CA ASP A 124 -0.52 -16.52 -23.29
C ASP A 124 0.58 -16.26 -22.26
N THR A 125 1.80 -16.01 -22.74
CA THR A 125 2.93 -15.65 -21.89
C THR A 125 2.89 -14.18 -21.54
N GLN A 126 3.27 -13.87 -20.32
CA GLN A 126 3.47 -12.51 -19.84
C GLN A 126 4.91 -12.39 -19.34
N ASP A 127 5.72 -11.73 -20.13
CA ASP A 127 7.10 -11.43 -19.79
C ASP A 127 7.17 -10.24 -18.80
N GLY A 128 8.23 -10.20 -18.00
CA GLY A 128 8.56 -9.03 -17.21
C GLY A 128 9.04 -7.87 -18.07
N GLU A 129 9.04 -6.67 -17.52
CA GLU A 129 9.64 -5.50 -18.17
C GLU A 129 11.17 -5.65 -18.27
N ASN A 130 11.74 -5.22 -19.39
CA ASN A 130 13.19 -5.23 -19.60
C ASN A 130 13.89 -4.08 -18.86
N ASP A 131 13.15 -3.00 -18.58
CA ASP A 131 13.64 -1.85 -17.86
C ASP A 131 13.56 -2.15 -16.36
N PHE A 132 14.71 -2.23 -15.73
CA PHE A 132 14.79 -2.57 -14.33
C PHE A 132 14.55 -1.35 -13.46
N TYR A 133 13.31 -1.14 -13.01
CA TYR A 133 12.99 -0.15 -11.97
C TYR A 133 13.52 -0.61 -10.62
N ARG A 134 14.25 0.27 -9.96
CA ARG A 134 14.77 0.05 -8.61
C ARG A 134 13.72 0.46 -7.59
N PHE A 135 13.48 -0.39 -6.60
CA PHE A 135 12.66 0.00 -5.43
C PHE A 135 13.48 0.75 -4.37
N SER A 136 14.80 0.66 -4.42
CA SER A 136 15.71 1.35 -3.51
C SER A 136 16.67 2.23 -4.28
N PHE A 137 16.89 3.44 -3.78
CA PHE A 137 17.83 4.42 -4.35
C PHE A 137 19.32 4.08 -4.12
N ILE A 138 19.62 3.07 -3.30
CA ILE A 138 21.01 2.61 -3.05
C ILE A 138 21.31 1.25 -3.69
N SER A 139 20.30 0.56 -4.22
CA SER A 139 20.50 -0.76 -4.81
C SER A 139 21.10 -0.66 -6.21
N GLU A 140 22.08 -1.51 -6.49
CA GLU A 140 22.55 -1.75 -7.85
C GLU A 140 21.49 -2.54 -8.65
N PRO A 141 21.43 -2.34 -9.98
CA PRO A 141 20.56 -3.15 -10.83
C PRO A 141 20.97 -4.61 -10.72
N ARG A 142 20.07 -5.45 -10.22
CA ARG A 142 20.33 -6.90 -10.17
C ARG A 142 19.94 -7.51 -11.52
N LYS A 143 20.86 -8.23 -12.13
CA LYS A 143 20.58 -9.07 -13.29
C LYS A 143 20.04 -10.43 -12.80
N LEU A 144 18.77 -10.46 -12.43
CA LEU A 144 18.08 -11.71 -12.09
C LEU A 144 17.51 -12.33 -13.37
N LYS A 145 17.50 -13.66 -13.43
CA LYS A 145 16.78 -14.38 -14.46
C LYS A 145 15.30 -14.02 -14.34
N GLN A 146 14.73 -13.48 -15.43
CA GLN A 146 13.31 -13.21 -15.49
C GLN A 146 12.55 -14.54 -15.65
N LEU A 147 11.50 -14.71 -14.86
CA LEU A 147 10.55 -15.80 -14.99
C LEU A 147 9.28 -15.25 -15.62
N GLN A 148 8.73 -16.01 -16.55
CA GLN A 148 7.46 -15.68 -17.18
C GLN A 148 6.30 -15.99 -16.25
N CYS A 149 5.23 -15.24 -16.37
CA CYS A 149 3.90 -15.61 -15.92
C CYS A 149 3.05 -16.00 -17.12
N TRP A 150 1.93 -16.65 -16.88
CA TRP A 150 1.01 -17.04 -17.94
C TRP A 150 -0.39 -16.58 -17.61
N THR A 151 -1.16 -16.27 -18.66
CA THR A 151 -2.56 -15.93 -18.55
C THR A 151 -3.44 -17.01 -19.16
N CYS A 152 -4.54 -17.29 -18.48
CA CYS A 152 -5.64 -18.11 -19.00
C CYS A 152 -6.97 -17.54 -18.52
N TYR A 153 -8.06 -18.13 -18.97
CA TYR A 153 -9.39 -17.64 -18.68
C TYR A 153 -10.30 -18.78 -18.24
N THR A 154 -11.22 -18.47 -17.34
CA THR A 154 -12.38 -19.34 -17.10
C THR A 154 -13.29 -19.31 -18.33
N ASN A 155 -14.20 -20.26 -18.44
CA ASN A 155 -15.23 -20.34 -19.46
C ASN A 155 -16.59 -20.68 -18.83
N GLU A 156 -17.63 -20.80 -19.63
CA GLU A 156 -18.98 -21.09 -19.13
C GLU A 156 -19.07 -22.46 -18.43
N GLU A 157 -18.37 -23.50 -18.94
CA GLU A 157 -18.34 -24.82 -18.29
C GLU A 157 -17.75 -24.74 -16.88
N VAL A 158 -16.69 -23.92 -16.70
CA VAL A 158 -16.11 -23.62 -15.39
C VAL A 158 -17.13 -22.95 -14.48
N HIS A 159 -17.85 -21.96 -15.02
CA HIS A 159 -18.86 -21.21 -14.27
C HIS A 159 -20.04 -22.08 -13.83
N GLU A 160 -20.49 -23.02 -14.69
CA GLU A 160 -21.55 -23.98 -14.35
C GLU A 160 -21.14 -24.88 -13.19
N VAL A 161 -19.91 -25.43 -13.23
CA VAL A 161 -19.39 -26.24 -12.12
C VAL A 161 -19.31 -25.42 -10.84
N LEU A 162 -18.79 -24.20 -10.89
CA LEU A 162 -18.70 -23.33 -9.71
C LEU A 162 -20.08 -22.96 -9.16
N ARG A 163 -21.08 -22.67 -10.04
CA ARG A 163 -22.45 -22.39 -9.64
C ARG A 163 -23.11 -23.59 -8.92
N SER A 164 -22.83 -24.80 -9.38
CA SER A 164 -23.37 -26.02 -8.74
C SER A 164 -22.92 -26.19 -7.29
N GLY A 165 -21.75 -25.66 -6.94
CA GLY A 165 -21.18 -25.72 -5.59
C GLY A 165 -21.53 -24.55 -4.68
N LEU A 166 -22.27 -23.54 -5.14
CA LEU A 166 -22.51 -22.31 -4.35
C LEU A 166 -23.27 -22.57 -3.04
N ALA A 167 -24.16 -23.55 -3.00
CA ALA A 167 -24.87 -23.92 -1.78
C ALA A 167 -23.93 -24.45 -0.68
N ASP A 168 -22.79 -25.01 -1.08
CA ASP A 168 -21.76 -25.56 -0.19
C ASP A 168 -20.62 -24.56 0.10
N SER A 169 -20.72 -23.36 -0.48
CA SER A 169 -19.72 -22.31 -0.24
C SER A 169 -19.93 -21.68 1.14
N PRO A 170 -18.89 -21.62 1.98
CA PRO A 170 -18.95 -20.94 3.28
C PRO A 170 -19.38 -19.46 3.20
N LEU A 171 -19.14 -18.82 2.06
CA LEU A 171 -19.52 -17.42 1.81
C LEU A 171 -21.01 -17.24 1.57
N PHE A 172 -21.70 -18.27 1.06
CA PHE A 172 -23.12 -18.19 0.66
C PHE A 172 -24.03 -19.02 1.55
N ASN A 173 -23.52 -20.02 2.28
CA ASN A 173 -24.30 -20.83 3.21
C ASN A 173 -24.45 -20.22 4.62
N GLY A 174 -23.86 -19.02 4.85
CA GLY A 174 -23.93 -18.30 6.14
C GLY A 174 -22.89 -18.74 7.19
N GLN A 175 -21.97 -19.61 6.82
CA GLN A 175 -20.88 -20.07 7.71
C GLN A 175 -19.87 -18.95 7.97
N ILE A 176 -19.47 -18.20 6.93
CA ILE A 176 -18.65 -16.99 7.04
C ILE A 176 -19.59 -15.78 7.09
N LYS A 177 -19.48 -15.02 8.18
CA LYS A 177 -20.25 -13.76 8.38
C LYS A 177 -19.36 -12.52 8.28
N SER A 178 -18.06 -12.69 8.32
CA SER A 178 -17.09 -11.61 8.26
C SER A 178 -16.94 -11.04 6.84
N ILE A 179 -16.55 -9.77 6.76
CA ILE A 179 -16.40 -9.05 5.50
C ILE A 179 -15.02 -9.34 4.90
N GLY A 180 -15.01 -9.64 3.61
CA GLY A 180 -13.79 -9.85 2.83
C GLY A 180 -13.40 -8.64 1.97
N PRO A 181 -12.19 -8.66 1.37
CA PRO A 181 -11.70 -7.57 0.56
C PRO A 181 -12.51 -7.42 -0.74
N ARG A 182 -13.01 -6.22 -1.01
CA ARG A 182 -13.78 -5.88 -2.22
C ARG A 182 -12.98 -6.07 -3.50
N TYR A 183 -11.68 -5.76 -3.45
CA TYR A 183 -10.81 -5.69 -4.63
C TYR A 183 -10.12 -7.01 -5.00
N CYS A 184 -10.27 -8.04 -4.19
CA CYS A 184 -9.83 -9.40 -4.49
C CYS A 184 -10.93 -10.40 -4.14
N PRO A 185 -12.07 -10.36 -4.85
CA PRO A 185 -13.16 -11.29 -4.60
C PRO A 185 -12.74 -12.71 -4.97
N SER A 186 -13.28 -13.70 -4.27
CA SER A 186 -13.15 -15.10 -4.66
C SER A 186 -13.82 -15.35 -6.01
N ILE A 187 -13.46 -16.46 -6.67
CA ILE A 187 -14.02 -16.77 -7.99
C ILE A 187 -15.54 -16.96 -7.90
N GLU A 188 -16.05 -17.60 -6.85
CA GLU A 188 -17.47 -17.75 -6.62
C GLU A 188 -18.18 -16.40 -6.44
N THR A 189 -17.56 -15.44 -5.79
CA THR A 189 -18.09 -14.06 -5.69
C THR A 189 -18.10 -13.38 -7.06
N LYS A 190 -17.07 -13.58 -7.89
CA LYS A 190 -17.01 -12.99 -9.23
C LYS A 190 -18.15 -13.48 -10.12
N ILE A 191 -18.42 -14.78 -10.15
CA ILE A 191 -19.48 -15.34 -11.00
C ILE A 191 -20.90 -14.97 -10.52
N VAL A 192 -21.07 -14.73 -9.22
CA VAL A 192 -22.36 -14.25 -8.67
C VAL A 192 -22.54 -12.76 -8.95
N THR A 193 -21.48 -11.96 -8.79
CA THR A 193 -21.56 -10.50 -8.98
C THR A 193 -21.61 -10.10 -10.45
N PHE A 194 -21.00 -10.89 -11.33
CA PHE A 194 -20.90 -10.62 -12.77
C PHE A 194 -21.38 -11.83 -13.58
N PRO A 195 -22.67 -12.20 -13.48
CA PRO A 195 -23.21 -13.42 -14.09
C PRO A 195 -23.15 -13.43 -15.61
N ASP A 196 -23.18 -12.26 -16.24
CA ASP A 196 -23.16 -12.11 -17.71
C ASP A 196 -21.75 -12.13 -18.30
N LYS A 197 -20.71 -12.17 -17.46
CA LYS A 197 -19.34 -12.28 -17.98
C LYS A 197 -19.03 -13.71 -18.39
N PRO A 198 -18.70 -13.97 -19.67
CA PRO A 198 -18.43 -15.33 -20.17
C PRO A 198 -17.12 -15.90 -19.66
N GLN A 199 -16.20 -15.04 -19.16
CA GLN A 199 -14.87 -15.46 -18.72
C GLN A 199 -14.28 -14.49 -17.71
N HIS A 200 -13.42 -15.00 -16.83
CA HIS A 200 -12.57 -14.23 -15.92
C HIS A 200 -11.10 -14.58 -16.17
N GLN A 201 -10.27 -13.55 -16.23
CA GLN A 201 -8.83 -13.70 -16.39
C GLN A 201 -8.19 -14.27 -15.13
N LEU A 202 -7.26 -15.21 -15.33
CA LEU A 202 -6.45 -15.84 -14.30
C LEU A 202 -4.98 -15.68 -14.68
N PHE A 203 -4.12 -15.53 -13.66
CA PHE A 203 -2.68 -15.44 -13.83
C PHE A 203 -2.02 -16.62 -13.13
N LEU A 204 -1.20 -17.35 -13.87
CA LEU A 204 -0.41 -18.44 -13.32
C LEU A 204 1.02 -17.94 -13.10
N GLU A 205 1.38 -17.86 -11.83
CA GLU A 205 2.60 -17.18 -11.36
C GLU A 205 3.54 -18.19 -10.67
N PRO A 206 4.84 -18.26 -11.04
CA PRO A 206 5.80 -19.12 -10.35
C PRO A 206 5.99 -18.68 -8.89
N GLU A 207 5.97 -19.64 -7.96
CA GLU A 207 6.30 -19.37 -6.54
C GLU A 207 7.83 -19.20 -6.34
N GLY A 208 8.65 -19.65 -7.29
CA GLY A 208 10.09 -19.50 -7.27
C GLY A 208 10.80 -20.19 -8.44
N GLU A 209 12.10 -19.94 -8.56
CA GLU A 209 12.92 -20.42 -9.67
C GLU A 209 13.13 -21.94 -9.64
N THR A 210 13.23 -22.53 -8.45
CA THR A 210 13.60 -23.95 -8.29
C THR A 210 12.42 -24.85 -7.94
N THR A 211 11.24 -24.28 -7.71
CA THR A 211 10.02 -25.04 -7.43
C THR A 211 9.17 -25.24 -8.69
N ARG A 212 8.34 -26.30 -8.66
CA ARG A 212 7.29 -26.54 -9.66
C ARG A 212 5.93 -26.03 -9.19
N GLU A 213 5.87 -25.39 -8.02
CA GLU A 213 4.65 -24.82 -7.48
C GLU A 213 4.31 -23.51 -8.17
N LEU A 214 3.07 -23.44 -8.68
CA LEU A 214 2.52 -22.24 -9.32
C LEU A 214 1.33 -21.72 -8.52
N TYR A 215 1.24 -20.41 -8.42
CA TYR A 215 0.16 -19.67 -7.77
C TYR A 215 -0.87 -19.27 -8.83
N LEU A 216 -2.14 -19.69 -8.67
CA LEU A 216 -3.21 -19.33 -9.60
C LEU A 216 -3.94 -18.08 -9.13
N ASN A 217 -3.38 -16.92 -9.42
CA ASN A 217 -3.97 -15.63 -9.08
C ASN A 217 -5.31 -15.42 -9.82
N GLY A 218 -6.32 -14.94 -9.11
CA GLY A 218 -7.66 -14.73 -9.64
C GLY A 218 -8.64 -15.86 -9.39
N PHE A 219 -8.17 -17.05 -8.96
CA PHE A 219 -9.00 -18.21 -8.60
C PHE A 219 -8.93 -18.53 -7.09
N SER A 220 -9.05 -17.50 -6.25
CA SER A 220 -9.24 -17.72 -4.82
C SER A 220 -10.64 -18.31 -4.60
N SER A 221 -10.76 -19.39 -3.85
CA SER A 221 -12.02 -20.08 -3.62
C SER A 221 -12.08 -20.72 -2.24
N SER A 222 -13.29 -20.80 -1.70
CA SER A 222 -13.60 -21.57 -0.48
C SER A 222 -14.57 -22.73 -0.74
N LEU A 223 -14.93 -22.99 -1.98
CA LEU A 223 -15.76 -24.12 -2.38
C LEU A 223 -15.15 -25.47 -1.95
N PRO A 224 -15.95 -26.56 -1.86
CA PRO A 224 -15.42 -27.90 -1.68
C PRO A 224 -14.29 -28.22 -2.65
N MET A 225 -13.30 -29.00 -2.21
CA MET A 225 -12.10 -29.31 -3.01
C MET A 225 -12.45 -29.99 -4.33
N GLU A 226 -13.46 -30.84 -4.33
CA GLU A 226 -13.96 -31.56 -5.49
C GLU A 226 -14.49 -30.58 -6.56
N ILE A 227 -15.25 -29.57 -6.14
CA ILE A 227 -15.78 -28.52 -7.03
C ILE A 227 -14.65 -27.66 -7.58
N GLN A 228 -13.66 -27.27 -6.74
CA GLN A 228 -12.50 -26.50 -7.21
C GLN A 228 -11.73 -27.26 -8.29
N LEU A 229 -11.46 -28.54 -8.06
CA LEU A 229 -10.70 -29.38 -8.98
C LEU A 229 -11.46 -29.66 -10.28
N GLU A 230 -12.76 -29.96 -10.18
CA GLU A 230 -13.63 -30.20 -11.34
C GLU A 230 -13.73 -28.94 -12.20
N ALA A 231 -13.96 -27.78 -11.60
CA ALA A 231 -14.01 -26.49 -12.30
C ALA A 231 -12.68 -26.18 -13.02
N LEU A 232 -11.56 -26.35 -12.34
CA LEU A 232 -10.25 -26.09 -12.95
C LEU A 232 -9.94 -27.01 -14.11
N LYS A 233 -10.32 -28.29 -14.07
CA LYS A 233 -10.13 -29.24 -15.19
C LYS A 233 -10.93 -28.90 -16.44
N ARG A 234 -11.96 -28.02 -16.35
CA ARG A 234 -12.69 -27.50 -17.51
C ARG A 234 -11.93 -26.42 -18.26
N ILE A 235 -10.84 -25.88 -17.70
CA ILE A 235 -9.94 -24.97 -18.40
C ILE A 235 -9.01 -25.80 -19.29
N PRO A 236 -8.91 -25.53 -20.59
CA PRO A 236 -8.17 -26.38 -21.53
C PRO A 236 -6.73 -26.69 -21.13
N CYS A 237 -5.99 -25.71 -20.61
CA CYS A 237 -4.60 -25.89 -20.16
C CYS A 237 -4.46 -26.70 -18.86
N PHE A 238 -5.56 -26.98 -18.16
CA PHE A 238 -5.60 -27.67 -16.86
C PHE A 238 -6.30 -29.04 -16.91
N ARG A 239 -6.54 -29.62 -18.06
CA ARG A 239 -7.22 -30.93 -18.19
C ARG A 239 -6.61 -32.04 -17.32
N ASN A 240 -5.29 -32.07 -17.21
CA ASN A 240 -4.54 -33.06 -16.45
C ASN A 240 -4.04 -32.53 -15.10
N LEU A 241 -4.73 -31.53 -14.55
CA LEU A 241 -4.29 -30.77 -13.39
C LEU A 241 -4.01 -31.63 -12.16
N VAL A 242 -2.85 -31.41 -11.56
CA VAL A 242 -2.46 -31.86 -10.24
C VAL A 242 -2.26 -30.62 -9.35
N VAL A 243 -2.81 -30.65 -8.15
CA VAL A 243 -2.73 -29.54 -7.21
C VAL A 243 -1.89 -29.94 -5.99
N TYR A 244 -1.06 -29.01 -5.51
CA TYR A 244 -0.33 -29.17 -4.25
C TYR A 244 -1.25 -28.93 -3.05
N ARG A 245 -2.16 -27.93 -3.15
CA ARG A 245 -3.15 -27.61 -2.11
C ARG A 245 -4.32 -26.81 -2.70
N PRO A 246 -5.53 -26.96 -2.13
CA PRO A 246 -6.70 -26.23 -2.57
C PRO A 246 -6.64 -24.76 -2.17
N GLY A 247 -7.52 -23.96 -2.75
CA GLY A 247 -7.89 -22.66 -2.23
C GLY A 247 -8.71 -22.79 -0.95
N TYR A 248 -8.66 -21.79 -0.10
CA TYR A 248 -9.49 -21.69 1.11
C TYR A 248 -9.77 -20.23 1.46
N ALA A 249 -10.85 -19.99 2.18
CA ALA A 249 -11.05 -18.74 2.89
C ALA A 249 -10.50 -18.88 4.31
N ILE A 250 -10.07 -17.78 4.89
CA ILE A 250 -9.64 -17.71 6.29
C ILE A 250 -10.31 -16.51 6.96
N GLU A 251 -10.92 -16.76 8.13
CA GLU A 251 -11.37 -15.74 9.06
C GLU A 251 -10.33 -15.55 10.16
N TYR A 252 -10.14 -14.33 10.61
CA TYR A 252 -9.16 -13.96 11.63
C TYR A 252 -9.63 -12.71 12.37
N ASP A 253 -9.10 -12.49 13.57
CA ASP A 253 -9.42 -11.31 14.36
C ASP A 253 -8.57 -10.12 13.92
N TYR A 254 -9.18 -8.94 13.96
CA TYR A 254 -8.53 -7.66 13.81
C TYR A 254 -9.00 -6.71 14.91
N PHE A 255 -8.24 -5.64 15.15
CA PHE A 255 -8.59 -4.59 16.10
C PHE A 255 -8.95 -3.31 15.35
N ASP A 256 -10.01 -2.63 15.81
CA ASP A 256 -10.45 -1.37 15.19
C ASP A 256 -9.30 -0.34 15.24
N PRO A 257 -8.73 0.08 14.10
CA PRO A 257 -7.58 0.97 14.08
C PRO A 257 -7.89 2.39 14.57
N THR A 258 -9.16 2.78 14.74
CA THR A 258 -9.54 4.06 15.36
C THR A 258 -9.11 4.15 16.83
N GLN A 259 -8.79 3.03 17.45
CA GLN A 259 -8.24 2.93 18.81
C GLN A 259 -6.74 3.22 18.87
N LEU A 260 -6.09 3.46 17.72
CA LEU A 260 -4.66 3.74 17.63
C LEU A 260 -4.39 5.23 17.44
N LYS A 261 -3.24 5.67 17.94
CA LYS A 261 -2.61 6.96 17.61
C LYS A 261 -2.02 6.90 16.20
N HIS A 262 -1.62 8.03 15.63
CA HIS A 262 -0.88 8.05 14.35
C HIS A 262 0.51 7.36 14.42
N THR A 263 1.01 7.11 15.61
CA THR A 263 2.20 6.31 15.87
C THR A 263 1.95 4.81 15.79
N LEU A 264 0.69 4.39 15.59
CA LEU A 264 0.17 3.01 15.71
C LEU A 264 0.22 2.44 17.14
N GLU A 265 0.50 3.26 18.14
CA GLU A 265 0.35 2.91 19.54
C GLU A 265 -1.12 2.92 19.95
N SER A 266 -1.52 1.99 20.80
CA SER A 266 -2.86 1.97 21.40
C SER A 266 -3.14 3.25 22.20
N LYS A 267 -4.38 3.75 22.13
CA LYS A 267 -4.90 4.83 22.99
C LYS A 267 -5.28 4.33 24.37
N ILE A 268 -5.38 3.01 24.56
CA ILE A 268 -5.93 2.34 25.75
C ILE A 268 -4.80 1.72 26.58
N ILE A 269 -3.87 1.00 25.96
CA ILE A 269 -2.72 0.36 26.61
C ILE A 269 -1.46 1.08 26.14
N GLU A 270 -0.75 1.70 27.06
CA GLU A 270 0.50 2.41 26.78
C GLU A 270 1.59 1.43 26.29
N ASN A 271 2.38 1.84 25.30
CA ASN A 271 3.50 1.09 24.71
C ASN A 271 3.11 -0.21 23.98
N LEU A 272 1.83 -0.43 23.72
CA LEU A 272 1.33 -1.50 22.86
C LEU A 272 1.07 -0.94 21.46
N PHE A 273 1.71 -1.51 20.44
CA PHE A 273 1.58 -1.12 19.03
C PHE A 273 0.95 -2.24 18.21
N PHE A 274 0.22 -1.85 17.18
CA PHE A 274 -0.39 -2.79 16.22
C PHE A 274 0.05 -2.44 14.80
N ALA A 275 0.46 -3.44 14.03
CA ALA A 275 0.88 -3.21 12.65
C ALA A 275 0.47 -4.35 11.71
N GLY A 276 0.09 -3.99 10.50
CA GLY A 276 -0.29 -4.92 9.46
C GLY A 276 -1.75 -5.33 9.50
N GLN A 277 -2.02 -6.58 9.16
CA GLN A 277 -3.37 -7.09 8.92
C GLN A 277 -4.27 -7.05 10.17
N VAL A 278 -3.70 -7.08 11.35
CA VAL A 278 -4.41 -6.92 12.63
C VAL A 278 -5.12 -5.56 12.78
N ASN A 279 -4.77 -4.58 11.96
CA ASN A 279 -5.43 -3.27 11.88
C ASN A 279 -6.51 -3.23 10.78
N GLY A 280 -6.96 -4.38 10.28
CA GLY A 280 -7.99 -4.46 9.24
C GLY A 280 -7.49 -4.06 7.86
N THR A 281 -6.20 -4.20 7.56
CA THR A 281 -5.63 -3.98 6.22
C THR A 281 -5.39 -5.31 5.50
N THR A 282 -5.22 -5.24 4.18
CA THR A 282 -4.77 -6.37 3.37
C THR A 282 -3.72 -5.91 2.38
N GLY A 283 -2.60 -6.63 2.29
CA GLY A 283 -1.47 -6.39 1.40
C GLY A 283 -0.14 -6.29 2.14
N TYR A 284 0.91 -6.72 1.45
CA TYR A 284 2.27 -6.72 2.00
C TYR A 284 2.80 -5.29 2.20
N GLU A 285 2.46 -4.40 1.29
CA GLU A 285 2.88 -3.00 1.29
C GLU A 285 2.29 -2.26 2.48
N GLU A 286 1.00 -2.49 2.75
CA GLU A 286 0.31 -1.91 3.91
C GLU A 286 0.92 -2.43 5.22
N ALA A 287 1.21 -3.72 5.29
CA ALA A 287 1.83 -4.32 6.47
C ALA A 287 3.25 -3.81 6.69
N GLY A 288 4.06 -3.72 5.64
CA GLY A 288 5.42 -3.19 5.71
C GLY A 288 5.46 -1.72 6.15
N GLY A 289 4.57 -0.89 5.57
CA GLY A 289 4.45 0.53 5.95
C GLY A 289 4.05 0.73 7.41
N GLN A 290 3.10 -0.06 7.91
CA GLN A 290 2.70 -0.01 9.32
C GLN A 290 3.81 -0.54 10.23
N GLY A 291 4.47 -1.64 9.85
CA GLY A 291 5.54 -2.25 10.64
C GLY A 291 6.71 -1.30 10.88
N ILE A 292 7.14 -0.58 9.85
CA ILE A 292 8.25 0.39 10.00
C ILE A 292 7.86 1.55 10.91
N ILE A 293 6.64 2.09 10.80
CA ILE A 293 6.19 3.20 11.65
C ILE A 293 6.01 2.75 13.11
N ALA A 294 5.42 1.58 13.35
CA ALA A 294 5.30 1.02 14.70
C ALA A 294 6.68 0.77 15.31
N GLY A 295 7.63 0.19 14.56
CA GLY A 295 8.99 -0.07 15.02
C GLY A 295 9.75 1.21 15.40
N ILE A 296 9.69 2.25 14.57
CA ILE A 296 10.31 3.55 14.85
C ILE A 296 9.74 4.15 16.14
N ASN A 297 8.42 4.18 16.27
CA ASN A 297 7.78 4.80 17.43
C ASN A 297 7.93 3.97 18.72
N ALA A 298 7.96 2.65 18.62
CA ALA A 298 8.29 1.81 19.77
C ALA A 298 9.72 2.06 20.28
N HIS A 299 10.68 2.20 19.35
CA HIS A 299 12.06 2.59 19.71
C HIS A 299 12.08 3.97 20.38
N ILE A 300 11.39 4.96 19.82
CA ILE A 300 11.31 6.30 20.40
C ILE A 300 10.70 6.25 21.81
N ASN A 301 9.62 5.48 22.02
CA ASN A 301 9.01 5.32 23.35
C ASN A 301 9.98 4.68 24.36
N CYS A 302 10.85 3.77 23.92
CA CYS A 302 11.86 3.13 24.78
C CYS A 302 12.99 4.06 25.20
N HIS A 303 13.37 5.04 24.37
CA HIS A 303 14.57 5.86 24.54
C HIS A 303 14.29 7.34 24.77
N GLY A 304 13.04 7.76 24.64
CA GLY A 304 12.63 9.17 24.68
C GLY A 304 12.85 9.85 23.33
N GLY A 305 11.99 10.78 22.99
CA GLY A 305 12.05 11.55 21.76
C GLY A 305 10.68 11.99 21.27
N GLU A 306 10.67 12.74 20.18
CA GLU A 306 9.44 13.16 19.51
C GLU A 306 8.88 12.04 18.64
N SER A 307 7.56 11.83 18.72
CA SER A 307 6.87 10.83 17.88
C SER A 307 7.10 11.05 16.40
N PHE A 308 7.41 9.99 15.68
CA PHE A 308 7.59 10.02 14.23
C PHE A 308 6.25 9.79 13.54
N ILE A 309 5.72 10.83 12.93
CA ILE A 309 4.46 10.80 12.18
C ILE A 309 4.72 11.35 10.78
N LEU A 310 4.19 10.68 9.77
CA LEU A 310 4.20 11.12 8.39
C LEU A 310 2.85 11.75 8.02
N GLY A 311 2.89 12.91 7.39
CA GLY A 311 1.71 13.60 6.85
C GLY A 311 1.16 12.92 5.59
N ARG A 312 -0.08 13.24 5.26
CA ARG A 312 -0.75 12.78 4.03
C ARG A 312 -0.12 13.37 2.76
N ASP A 313 0.58 14.47 2.87
CA ASP A 313 1.34 15.18 1.84
C ASP A 313 2.82 14.78 1.79
N GLU A 314 3.29 13.99 2.76
CA GLU A 314 4.67 13.54 2.85
C GLU A 314 4.89 12.12 2.32
N ALA A 315 3.95 11.20 2.58
CA ALA A 315 4.10 9.80 2.18
C ALA A 315 2.75 9.08 2.03
N TYR A 316 2.68 8.08 1.15
CA TYR A 316 1.54 7.15 1.09
C TYR A 316 1.34 6.39 2.41
N ILE A 317 2.41 6.11 3.16
CA ILE A 317 2.32 5.56 4.52
C ILE A 317 1.56 6.51 5.45
N GLY A 318 1.76 7.83 5.31
CA GLY A 318 1.00 8.83 6.05
C GLY A 318 -0.48 8.81 5.70
N VAL A 319 -0.83 8.71 4.41
CA VAL A 319 -2.23 8.56 3.95
C VAL A 319 -2.85 7.29 4.52
N LEU A 320 -2.15 6.15 4.44
CA LEU A 320 -2.59 4.86 4.98
C LEU A 320 -2.93 4.96 6.47
N ILE A 321 -2.00 5.43 7.28
CA ILE A 321 -2.17 5.48 8.73
C ILE A 321 -3.25 6.48 9.11
N ASP A 322 -3.28 7.65 8.50
CA ASP A 322 -4.32 8.65 8.77
C ASP A 322 -5.72 8.12 8.42
N ASP A 323 -5.89 7.43 7.29
CA ASP A 323 -7.16 6.79 6.94
C ASP A 323 -7.58 5.75 8.01
N LEU A 324 -6.66 4.89 8.44
CA LEU A 324 -6.94 3.86 9.43
C LEU A 324 -7.39 4.45 10.77
N VAL A 325 -6.60 5.37 11.34
CA VAL A 325 -6.84 5.86 12.71
C VAL A 325 -7.93 6.90 12.82
N THR A 326 -8.32 7.53 11.71
CA THR A 326 -9.36 8.58 11.67
C THR A 326 -10.70 8.10 11.13
N LYS A 327 -10.68 7.25 10.09
CA LYS A 327 -11.90 6.76 9.43
C LYS A 327 -12.29 5.36 9.89
N GLY A 328 -11.31 4.56 10.34
CA GLY A 328 -11.53 3.14 10.61
C GLY A 328 -11.64 2.33 9.32
N VAL A 329 -12.12 1.10 9.48
CA VAL A 329 -12.29 0.16 8.36
C VAL A 329 -13.63 -0.56 8.46
N ASP A 330 -14.39 -0.52 7.37
CA ASP A 330 -15.64 -1.28 7.23
C ASP A 330 -15.40 -2.59 6.46
N GLU A 331 -14.32 -2.64 5.68
CA GLU A 331 -13.84 -3.78 4.90
C GLU A 331 -12.30 -3.80 4.93
N PRO A 332 -11.63 -4.92 4.63
CA PRO A 332 -10.17 -4.94 4.59
C PRO A 332 -9.60 -3.83 3.72
N TYR A 333 -8.90 -2.90 4.36
CA TYR A 333 -8.35 -1.71 3.72
C TYR A 333 -7.25 -2.06 2.73
N ARG A 334 -7.27 -1.41 1.58
CA ARG A 334 -6.23 -1.46 0.57
C ARG A 334 -5.84 -0.04 0.16
N MET A 335 -4.53 0.21 0.03
CA MET A 335 -4.02 1.50 -0.43
C MET A 335 -4.17 1.63 -1.95
N PHE A 336 -4.84 2.69 -2.39
CA PHE A 336 -4.94 3.09 -3.80
C PHE A 336 -4.49 4.51 -3.97
N THR A 337 -3.96 4.83 -5.15
CA THR A 337 -3.56 6.20 -5.48
C THR A 337 -4.72 7.19 -5.39
N SER A 338 -5.95 6.73 -5.62
CA SER A 338 -7.17 7.55 -5.48
C SER A 338 -7.46 8.01 -4.04
N ARG A 339 -6.85 7.37 -3.03
CA ARG A 339 -7.00 7.77 -1.62
C ARG A 339 -6.13 8.96 -1.24
N ALA A 340 -5.10 9.25 -2.03
CA ALA A 340 -4.20 10.38 -1.80
C ALA A 340 -4.70 11.61 -2.57
N GLU A 341 -4.96 12.69 -1.86
CA GLU A 341 -5.33 13.98 -2.42
C GLU A 341 -4.15 14.73 -3.03
N TYR A 342 -2.94 14.56 -2.49
CA TYR A 342 -1.72 15.27 -2.90
C TYR A 342 -0.79 14.40 -3.76
N ARG A 343 -1.33 13.66 -4.75
CA ARG A 343 -0.55 12.68 -5.52
C ARG A 343 0.69 13.24 -6.19
N ILE A 344 0.65 14.50 -6.64
CA ILE A 344 1.81 15.13 -7.27
C ILE A 344 2.96 15.39 -6.29
N LEU A 345 2.66 15.48 -4.98
CA LEU A 345 3.67 15.58 -3.93
C LEU A 345 4.20 14.22 -3.48
N LEU A 346 3.49 13.12 -3.83
CA LEU A 346 3.79 11.76 -3.37
C LEU A 346 4.33 10.89 -4.51
N ARG A 347 5.10 11.48 -5.41
CA ARG A 347 5.68 10.72 -6.51
C ARG A 347 6.71 9.71 -6.02
N GLN A 348 6.87 8.62 -6.78
CA GLN A 348 7.85 7.59 -6.49
C GLN A 348 9.28 8.09 -6.73
N ASP A 349 9.48 8.87 -7.81
CA ASP A 349 10.76 9.38 -8.26
C ASP A 349 11.47 10.31 -7.25
N ASP A 350 10.71 10.94 -6.34
CA ASP A 350 11.24 11.89 -5.36
C ASP A 350 11.09 11.44 -3.89
N SER A 351 10.79 10.17 -3.64
CA SER A 351 10.60 9.69 -2.26
C SER A 351 11.86 9.79 -1.41
N ASP A 352 13.04 9.65 -1.99
CA ASP A 352 14.32 9.90 -1.33
C ASP A 352 14.51 11.37 -0.95
N MET A 353 14.10 12.28 -1.84
CA MET A 353 14.17 13.73 -1.62
C MET A 353 13.29 14.17 -0.43
N ARG A 354 12.18 13.48 -0.18
CA ARG A 354 11.23 13.80 0.91
C ARG A 354 11.58 13.13 2.23
N LEU A 355 12.09 11.88 2.21
CA LEU A 355 12.12 11.03 3.39
C LEU A 355 13.55 10.72 3.90
N THR A 356 14.58 10.72 3.04
CA THR A 356 15.93 10.28 3.44
C THR A 356 16.53 11.17 4.51
N GLU A 357 16.37 12.50 4.44
CA GLU A 357 16.89 13.40 5.46
C GLU A 357 16.26 13.17 6.84
N ARG A 358 14.93 12.90 6.88
CA ARG A 358 14.25 12.54 8.13
C ARG A 358 14.74 11.20 8.68
N ALA A 359 14.92 10.22 7.79
CA ALA A 359 15.46 8.91 8.17
C ALA A 359 16.91 9.01 8.67
N TYR A 360 17.74 9.89 8.09
CA TYR A 360 19.11 10.13 8.54
C TYR A 360 19.14 10.77 9.95
N LYS A 361 18.31 11.77 10.19
CA LYS A 361 18.18 12.39 11.52
C LYS A 361 17.73 11.42 12.62
N LEU A 362 16.97 10.38 12.25
CA LEU A 362 16.56 9.30 13.15
C LEU A 362 17.61 8.17 13.28
N GLY A 363 18.71 8.23 12.53
CA GLY A 363 19.71 7.17 12.51
C GLY A 363 19.34 5.94 11.69
N LEU A 364 18.23 5.98 10.93
CA LEU A 364 17.74 4.87 10.09
C LEU A 364 18.46 4.82 8.74
N ALA A 365 18.73 5.98 8.14
CA ALA A 365 19.57 6.07 6.94
C ALA A 365 21.01 6.32 7.34
N LYS A 366 21.93 5.59 6.73
CA LYS A 366 23.38 5.76 6.94
C LYS A 366 23.92 6.95 6.14
N GLN A 367 25.18 7.32 6.42
CA GLN A 367 25.85 8.46 5.80
C GLN A 367 25.93 8.32 4.28
N ASP A 368 26.26 7.15 3.76
CA ASP A 368 26.33 6.84 2.33
C ASP A 368 25.04 7.18 1.58
N ARG A 369 23.89 6.82 2.17
CA ARG A 369 22.58 7.13 1.61
C ARG A 369 22.27 8.64 1.64
N TYR A 370 22.68 9.32 2.70
CA TYR A 370 22.51 10.77 2.82
C TYR A 370 23.41 11.53 1.83
N ASP A 371 24.65 11.07 1.63
CA ASP A 371 25.58 11.64 0.65
C ASP A 371 25.05 11.51 -0.79
N LEU A 372 24.47 10.37 -1.14
CA LEU A 372 23.80 10.18 -2.43
C LEU A 372 22.64 11.17 -2.64
N LEU A 373 21.83 11.41 -1.60
CA LEU A 373 20.79 12.42 -1.65
C LEU A 373 21.35 13.82 -1.88
N CYS A 374 22.42 14.19 -1.17
CA CYS A 374 23.05 15.51 -1.30
C CYS A 374 23.60 15.73 -2.72
N LYS A 375 24.29 14.73 -3.28
CA LYS A 375 24.78 14.77 -4.67
C LYS A 375 23.63 14.90 -5.67
N LYS A 376 22.56 14.13 -5.50
CA LYS A 376 21.36 14.20 -6.36
C LYS A 376 20.74 15.61 -6.31
N ARG A 377 20.57 16.18 -5.12
CA ARG A 377 20.03 17.55 -4.93
C ARG A 377 20.91 18.60 -5.60
N GLU A 378 22.21 18.51 -5.42
CA GLU A 378 23.18 19.43 -6.03
C GLU A 378 23.08 19.40 -7.56
N MET A 379 23.14 18.19 -8.16
CA MET A 379 23.10 18.06 -9.62
C MET A 379 21.77 18.51 -10.22
N ILE A 380 20.64 18.17 -9.59
CA ILE A 380 19.32 18.67 -10.01
C ILE A 380 19.30 20.20 -9.94
N GLY A 381 19.82 20.79 -8.86
CA GLY A 381 19.92 22.25 -8.70
C GLY A 381 20.74 22.90 -9.80
N ARG A 382 21.91 22.37 -10.13
CA ARG A 382 22.77 22.85 -11.22
C ARG A 382 22.11 22.77 -12.59
N ILE A 383 21.41 21.66 -12.89
CA ILE A 383 20.64 21.52 -14.13
C ILE A 383 19.56 22.62 -14.21
N ILE A 384 18.75 22.79 -13.18
CA ILE A 384 17.67 23.77 -13.15
C ILE A 384 18.21 25.19 -13.25
N GLU A 385 19.29 25.53 -12.55
CA GLU A 385 19.91 26.85 -12.59
C GLU A 385 20.47 27.18 -13.97
N PHE A 386 21.15 26.20 -14.61
CA PHE A 386 21.61 26.36 -15.98
C PHE A 386 20.44 26.64 -16.92
N THR A 387 19.35 25.89 -16.84
CA THR A 387 18.18 26.07 -17.69
C THR A 387 17.49 27.43 -17.51
N LYS A 388 17.51 27.97 -16.29
CA LYS A 388 17.02 29.33 -15.97
C LYS A 388 17.91 30.42 -16.50
N SER A 389 19.22 30.22 -16.48
CA SER A 389 20.20 31.23 -16.88
C SER A 389 20.43 31.26 -18.39
N TYR A 390 20.46 30.10 -19.04
CA TYR A 390 20.79 29.98 -20.46
C TYR A 390 19.62 30.32 -21.36
N SER A 391 19.92 31.09 -22.45
CA SER A 391 18.95 31.41 -23.50
C SER A 391 19.39 30.78 -24.81
N ILE A 392 18.48 30.07 -25.48
CA ILE A 392 18.71 29.47 -26.78
C ILE A 392 18.12 30.33 -27.91
N LYS A 393 18.84 30.44 -29.02
CA LYS A 393 18.36 31.13 -30.22
C LYS A 393 17.50 30.19 -31.06
N ALA A 394 16.49 30.77 -31.71
CA ALA A 394 15.53 30.04 -32.54
C ALA A 394 16.19 29.27 -33.71
N ASP A 395 17.19 29.85 -34.33
CA ASP A 395 17.93 29.25 -35.46
C ASP A 395 18.69 27.99 -35.10
N LYS A 396 19.07 27.84 -33.84
CA LYS A 396 19.85 26.68 -33.37
C LYS A 396 19.00 25.45 -33.04
N ILE A 397 17.69 25.60 -32.85
CA ILE A 397 16.85 24.52 -32.28
C ILE A 397 15.56 24.26 -33.08
N ASN A 398 15.18 25.17 -33.98
CA ASN A 398 13.90 25.03 -34.67
C ASN A 398 13.73 23.75 -35.49
N ASP A 399 14.79 23.25 -36.09
CA ASP A 399 14.72 22.00 -36.87
C ASP A 399 14.43 20.80 -35.95
N THR A 400 15.10 20.73 -34.79
CA THR A 400 14.83 19.74 -33.77
C THR A 400 13.42 19.86 -33.19
N LEU A 401 12.91 21.09 -33.00
CA LEU A 401 11.54 21.28 -32.52
C LEU A 401 10.50 20.75 -33.49
N GLU A 402 10.74 20.91 -34.80
CA GLU A 402 9.88 20.39 -35.84
C GLU A 402 9.89 18.86 -35.89
N GLU A 403 11.08 18.23 -35.76
CA GLU A 403 11.24 16.79 -35.67
C GLU A 403 10.52 16.22 -34.44
N LEU A 404 10.53 16.93 -33.30
CA LEU A 404 9.83 16.55 -32.08
C LEU A 404 8.33 16.90 -32.09
N GLY A 405 7.80 17.41 -33.22
CA GLY A 405 6.38 17.71 -33.38
C GLY A 405 5.89 18.86 -32.50
N THR A 406 6.76 19.82 -32.17
CA THR A 406 6.40 21.03 -31.39
C THR A 406 6.60 22.31 -32.17
N ALA A 407 5.94 23.41 -31.74
CA ALA A 407 5.96 24.68 -32.44
C ALA A 407 7.36 25.30 -32.47
N ARG A 408 7.77 25.80 -33.65
CA ARG A 408 9.00 26.57 -33.85
C ARG A 408 9.02 27.84 -32.97
N LEU A 409 10.18 28.26 -32.56
CA LEU A 409 10.38 29.52 -31.85
C LEU A 409 10.46 30.68 -32.86
N SER A 410 9.79 31.76 -32.57
CA SER A 410 9.92 33.05 -33.33
C SER A 410 11.13 33.85 -32.87
N HIS A 411 11.48 33.73 -31.60
CA HIS A 411 12.59 34.44 -30.94
C HIS A 411 13.32 33.50 -30.00
N GLY A 412 14.53 33.87 -29.54
CA GLY A 412 15.21 33.15 -28.49
C GLY A 412 14.43 33.17 -27.16
N CYS A 413 14.49 32.08 -26.43
CA CYS A 413 13.82 31.95 -25.12
C CYS A 413 14.76 31.37 -24.09
N LYS A 414 14.36 31.42 -22.81
CA LYS A 414 15.06 30.68 -21.75
C LYS A 414 14.88 29.19 -21.96
N LEU A 415 15.94 28.43 -21.64
CA LEU A 415 15.92 27.00 -21.83
C LEU A 415 14.87 26.31 -20.96
N ILE A 416 14.61 26.83 -19.76
CA ILE A 416 13.56 26.33 -18.87
C ILE A 416 12.17 26.44 -19.50
N ASP A 417 11.87 27.52 -20.24
CA ASP A 417 10.57 27.70 -20.90
C ASP A 417 10.40 26.69 -22.03
N LEU A 418 11.48 26.37 -22.72
CA LEU A 418 11.49 25.39 -23.79
C LEU A 418 11.27 23.98 -23.23
N LEU A 419 12.01 23.60 -22.18
CA LEU A 419 11.92 22.29 -21.53
C LEU A 419 10.58 22.09 -20.78
N SER A 420 9.82 23.15 -20.53
CA SER A 420 8.46 23.04 -19.98
C SER A 420 7.46 22.44 -20.97
N ARG A 421 7.81 22.33 -22.27
CA ARG A 421 6.95 21.70 -23.27
C ARG A 421 6.97 20.16 -23.10
N PRO A 422 5.80 19.48 -23.12
CA PRO A 422 5.73 18.04 -22.89
C PRO A 422 6.59 17.17 -23.81
N GLN A 423 6.71 17.59 -25.09
CA GLN A 423 7.42 16.84 -26.14
C GLN A 423 8.94 16.92 -26.03
N ILE A 424 9.48 17.83 -25.23
CA ILE A 424 10.92 18.13 -25.18
C ILE A 424 11.51 17.49 -23.92
N SER A 425 12.58 16.71 -24.08
CA SER A 425 13.39 16.19 -22.98
C SER A 425 14.71 16.96 -22.84
N ILE A 426 15.35 16.82 -21.68
CA ILE A 426 16.70 17.37 -21.46
C ILE A 426 17.68 16.74 -22.46
N GLY A 427 17.57 15.44 -22.73
CA GLY A 427 18.42 14.74 -23.70
C GLY A 427 18.35 15.33 -25.09
N ASN A 428 17.14 15.59 -25.61
CA ASN A 428 16.96 16.19 -26.96
C ASN A 428 17.64 17.56 -27.10
N ILE A 429 17.72 18.33 -26.02
CA ILE A 429 18.27 19.69 -26.08
C ILE A 429 19.77 19.72 -25.77
N ALA A 430 20.23 18.85 -24.88
CA ALA A 430 21.62 18.83 -24.44
C ALA A 430 22.61 18.58 -25.58
N GLU A 431 22.21 17.79 -26.59
CA GLU A 431 23.02 17.51 -27.79
C GLU A 431 23.38 18.78 -28.58
N HIS A 432 22.53 19.79 -28.52
CA HIS A 432 22.72 21.06 -29.22
C HIS A 432 23.45 22.13 -28.40
N ILE A 433 23.72 21.86 -27.11
CA ILE A 433 24.32 22.82 -26.18
C ILE A 433 25.52 22.19 -25.46
N PRO A 434 26.75 22.32 -25.98
CA PRO A 434 27.94 21.70 -25.40
C PRO A 434 28.17 22.01 -23.91
N ALA A 435 27.84 23.23 -23.47
CA ALA A 435 27.95 23.62 -22.07
C ALA A 435 26.95 22.86 -21.18
N PHE A 436 25.75 22.54 -21.69
CA PHE A 436 24.77 21.75 -20.97
C PHE A 436 25.17 20.27 -20.92
N GLN A 437 25.63 19.74 -22.05
CA GLN A 437 26.17 18.40 -22.14
C GLN A 437 27.35 18.18 -21.18
N SER A 438 28.20 19.19 -20.99
CA SER A 438 29.30 19.12 -20.02
C SER A 438 28.77 18.93 -18.60
N ILE A 439 27.74 19.66 -18.18
CA ILE A 439 27.11 19.51 -16.85
C ILE A 439 26.53 18.10 -16.69
N LEU A 440 25.84 17.57 -17.71
CA LEU A 440 25.27 16.23 -17.64
C LEU A 440 26.35 15.14 -17.61
N ASN A 441 27.53 15.38 -18.18
CA ASN A 441 28.65 14.44 -18.17
C ASN A 441 29.40 14.40 -16.83
N GLU A 442 29.22 15.38 -15.95
CA GLU A 442 29.74 15.35 -14.59
C GLU A 442 28.93 14.42 -13.67
N ILE A 443 27.76 13.94 -14.11
CA ILE A 443 26.96 12.99 -13.37
C ILE A 443 27.54 11.58 -13.61
N GLU A 444 28.27 11.08 -12.64
CA GLU A 444 28.95 9.78 -12.70
C GLU A 444 28.02 8.61 -12.41
N ASP A 445 27.06 8.79 -11.48
CA ASP A 445 26.12 7.75 -11.05
C ASP A 445 24.67 8.24 -11.17
N ARG A 446 23.76 7.33 -11.51
CA ARG A 446 22.29 7.59 -11.58
C ARG A 446 21.91 8.76 -12.50
N LYS A 447 22.63 8.91 -13.59
CA LYS A 447 22.45 10.01 -14.54
C LYS A 447 21.00 10.14 -15.02
N ASP A 448 20.41 9.04 -15.45
CA ASP A 448 19.03 9.04 -15.97
C ASP A 448 18.02 9.42 -14.90
N GLU A 449 18.17 8.92 -13.67
CA GLU A 449 17.33 9.26 -12.53
C GLU A 449 17.41 10.77 -12.18
N ILE A 450 18.61 11.33 -12.20
CA ILE A 450 18.84 12.76 -11.89
C ILE A 450 18.25 13.65 -12.99
N ILE A 451 18.44 13.25 -14.27
CA ILE A 451 17.89 13.98 -15.42
C ILE A 451 16.36 13.93 -15.38
N GLU A 452 15.75 12.75 -15.17
CA GLU A 452 14.32 12.61 -15.05
C GLU A 452 13.75 13.46 -13.92
N ALA A 453 14.38 13.43 -12.74
CA ALA A 453 13.96 14.24 -11.61
C ALA A 453 14.02 15.75 -11.91
N ALA A 454 15.06 16.21 -12.60
CA ALA A 454 15.18 17.59 -13.04
C ALA A 454 14.09 17.97 -14.06
N GLU A 455 13.81 17.12 -15.05
CA GLU A 455 12.73 17.32 -16.02
C GLU A 455 11.36 17.41 -15.36
N VAL A 456 11.07 16.50 -14.43
CA VAL A 456 9.81 16.51 -13.70
C VAL A 456 9.64 17.82 -12.93
N LEU A 457 10.68 18.29 -12.25
CA LEU A 457 10.62 19.58 -11.55
C LEU A 457 10.44 20.75 -12.51
N ILE A 458 11.12 20.78 -13.66
CA ILE A 458 10.96 21.85 -14.66
C ILE A 458 9.52 21.87 -15.21
N LYS A 459 8.97 20.71 -15.57
CA LYS A 459 7.65 20.61 -16.21
C LYS A 459 6.49 20.80 -15.24
N TYR A 460 6.64 20.38 -13.99
CA TYR A 460 5.53 20.31 -13.03
C TYR A 460 5.66 21.27 -11.84
N GLN A 461 6.70 22.12 -11.76
CA GLN A 461 6.95 22.99 -10.61
C GLN A 461 5.73 23.84 -10.22
N GLY A 462 5.04 24.44 -11.19
CA GLY A 462 3.86 25.25 -10.89
C GLY A 462 2.70 24.47 -10.26
N TYR A 463 2.54 23.20 -10.63
CA TYR A 463 1.54 22.31 -10.02
C TYR A 463 1.99 21.87 -8.62
N ILE A 464 3.27 21.55 -8.45
CA ILE A 464 3.86 21.18 -7.16
C ILE A 464 3.70 22.30 -6.15
N ASP A 465 4.02 23.54 -6.53
CA ASP A 465 3.91 24.71 -5.65
C ASP A 465 2.46 25.00 -5.27
N ARG A 466 1.52 24.85 -6.22
CA ARG A 466 0.10 24.99 -5.95
C ARG A 466 -0.39 23.96 -4.91
N GLU A 467 -0.03 22.69 -5.09
CA GLU A 467 -0.43 21.64 -4.15
C GLU A 467 0.20 21.82 -2.77
N ARG A 468 1.46 22.25 -2.70
CA ARG A 468 2.11 22.62 -1.42
C ARG A 468 1.36 23.73 -0.70
N MET A 469 1.01 24.80 -1.41
CA MET A 469 0.23 25.88 -0.80
C MET A 469 -1.12 25.39 -0.26
N ILE A 470 -1.76 24.44 -0.95
CA ILE A 470 -3.02 23.83 -0.49
C ILE A 470 -2.77 22.98 0.76
N ALA A 471 -1.74 22.14 0.76
CA ALA A 471 -1.36 21.31 1.89
C ALA A 471 -1.05 22.17 3.14
N ASP A 472 -0.18 23.18 3.00
CA ASP A 472 0.20 24.12 4.07
C ASP A 472 -1.02 24.83 4.66
N LYS A 473 -1.96 25.23 3.79
CA LYS A 473 -3.18 25.89 4.25
C LYS A 473 -4.06 24.93 5.05
N ILE A 474 -4.09 23.66 4.68
CA ILE A 474 -4.86 22.64 5.39
C ILE A 474 -4.19 22.35 6.74
N HIS A 475 -2.87 22.20 6.80
CA HIS A 475 -2.15 22.02 8.07
C HIS A 475 -2.43 23.16 9.07
N ARG A 476 -2.44 24.41 8.62
CA ARG A 476 -2.82 25.56 9.46
C ARG A 476 -4.26 25.43 10.00
N LEU A 477 -5.19 24.94 9.17
CA LEU A 477 -6.59 24.76 9.58
C LEU A 477 -6.76 23.58 10.56
N GLU A 478 -5.95 22.54 10.42
CA GLU A 478 -5.98 21.38 11.33
C GLU A 478 -5.55 21.72 12.76
N SER A 479 -4.70 22.72 12.95
CA SER A 479 -4.28 23.20 14.26
C SER A 479 -5.39 23.95 15.03
N ILE A 480 -6.46 24.36 14.34
CA ILE A 480 -7.56 25.11 14.95
C ILE A 480 -8.40 24.18 15.83
N ARG A 481 -8.48 24.45 17.12
CA ARG A 481 -9.37 23.73 18.04
C ARG A 481 -10.81 24.19 17.85
N ILE A 482 -11.68 23.28 17.41
CA ILE A 482 -13.10 23.54 17.17
C ILE A 482 -13.94 23.25 18.42
N LYS A 483 -13.47 22.38 19.32
CA LYS A 483 -14.20 21.99 20.54
C LYS A 483 -14.57 23.22 21.37
N GLY A 484 -15.87 23.41 21.64
CA GLY A 484 -16.41 24.53 22.41
C GLY A 484 -16.62 25.83 21.61
N LYS A 485 -16.29 25.89 20.33
CA LYS A 485 -16.52 27.05 19.45
C LYS A 485 -17.79 26.95 18.61
N PHE A 486 -18.39 25.77 18.54
CA PHE A 486 -19.63 25.50 17.80
C PHE A 486 -20.61 24.77 18.70
N ASP A 487 -21.86 25.23 18.71
CA ASP A 487 -22.95 24.51 19.33
C ASP A 487 -23.53 23.52 18.31
N TYR A 488 -23.10 22.26 18.43
CA TYR A 488 -23.52 21.18 17.53
C TYR A 488 -25.02 20.81 17.67
N LYS A 489 -25.69 21.27 18.75
CA LYS A 489 -27.12 20.99 18.99
C LYS A 489 -28.04 21.88 18.16
N HIS A 490 -27.57 23.04 17.72
CA HIS A 490 -28.36 24.03 17.00
C HIS A 490 -27.98 24.19 15.52
N THR A 491 -27.10 23.33 14.98
CA THR A 491 -26.78 23.30 13.55
C THR A 491 -27.62 22.24 12.84
N ASP A 492 -28.95 22.35 12.94
CA ASP A 492 -29.91 21.38 12.41
C ASP A 492 -29.77 21.09 10.90
N THR A 493 -29.28 22.03 10.14
CA THR A 493 -29.12 21.90 8.68
C THR A 493 -27.94 21.04 8.26
N PHE A 494 -26.95 20.84 9.13
CA PHE A 494 -25.72 20.10 8.80
C PHE A 494 -25.70 18.66 9.30
N MET A 495 -26.38 18.39 10.41
CA MET A 495 -26.35 17.08 11.08
C MET A 495 -27.45 16.13 10.60
N GLY A 496 -28.55 16.65 10.06
CA GLY A 496 -29.71 15.85 9.62
C GLY A 496 -29.42 14.96 8.41
N PHE A 497 -28.38 15.28 7.62
CA PHE A 497 -28.04 14.50 6.42
C PHE A 497 -27.07 13.35 6.64
N HIS A 498 -26.29 13.35 7.76
CA HIS A 498 -25.19 12.38 7.94
C HIS A 498 -25.21 11.59 9.25
N CYS A 499 -25.93 12.04 10.24
CA CYS A 499 -25.99 11.36 11.53
C CYS A 499 -27.47 11.27 11.94
N GLY A 500 -28.12 10.16 11.70
CA GLY A 500 -29.45 9.94 12.31
C GLY A 500 -29.43 10.33 13.79
N ASN A 501 -30.51 10.87 14.31
CA ASN A 501 -30.75 11.53 15.62
C ASN A 501 -30.09 10.93 16.89
N THR A 502 -28.85 10.45 16.82
CA THR A 502 -28.12 9.90 17.99
C THR A 502 -27.05 10.86 18.49
N PRO A 503 -27.03 11.18 19.80
CA PRO A 503 -26.05 12.12 20.42
C PRO A 503 -24.59 11.65 20.42
N GLU A 504 -24.31 10.42 19.97
CA GLU A 504 -22.99 9.77 20.07
C GLU A 504 -22.36 9.42 18.72
N CYS A 505 -22.62 10.17 17.66
CA CYS A 505 -22.05 9.88 16.35
C CYS A 505 -20.52 9.92 16.38
N LYS A 506 -19.90 8.77 16.15
CA LYS A 506 -18.43 8.61 16.05
C LYS A 506 -17.81 9.50 14.95
N MET A 507 -18.56 9.81 13.90
CA MET A 507 -18.13 10.67 12.79
C MET A 507 -17.87 12.11 13.20
N CYS A 508 -18.62 12.65 14.16
CA CYS A 508 -18.44 14.03 14.65
C CYS A 508 -17.15 14.23 15.47
N LYS A 509 -16.51 13.14 15.88
CA LYS A 509 -15.22 13.15 16.59
C LYS A 509 -14.02 12.96 15.65
N SER A 510 -14.26 12.63 14.38
CA SER A 510 -13.21 12.30 13.42
C SER A 510 -12.62 13.54 12.71
N ARG A 511 -11.37 13.44 12.30
CA ARG A 511 -10.65 14.44 11.48
C ARG A 511 -11.35 14.71 10.15
N ALA A 512 -12.04 13.70 9.58
CA ALA A 512 -12.74 13.79 8.30
C ALA A 512 -13.91 14.79 8.35
N VAL A 513 -14.69 14.82 9.45
CA VAL A 513 -15.76 15.81 9.63
C VAL A 513 -15.19 17.20 9.85
N LYS A 514 -14.07 17.30 10.57
CA LYS A 514 -13.32 18.56 10.73
C LYS A 514 -12.87 19.09 9.35
N TYR A 515 -12.43 18.21 8.47
CA TYR A 515 -12.01 18.53 7.11
C TYR A 515 -13.17 18.96 6.21
N GLN A 516 -14.29 18.26 6.25
CA GLN A 516 -15.49 18.61 5.49
C GLN A 516 -16.10 19.93 5.96
N LEU A 517 -16.22 20.16 7.27
CA LEU A 517 -16.70 21.41 7.84
C LEU A 517 -15.82 22.61 7.46
N ILE A 518 -14.51 22.45 7.45
CA ILE A 518 -13.57 23.50 7.02
C ILE A 518 -13.68 23.74 5.51
N ARG A 519 -13.87 22.71 4.70
CA ARG A 519 -14.06 22.82 3.25
C ARG A 519 -15.37 23.56 2.89
N TRP A 520 -16.45 23.26 3.62
CA TRP A 520 -17.74 23.92 3.45
C TRP A 520 -17.74 25.37 3.91
N HIS A 521 -17.14 25.67 5.04
CA HIS A 521 -16.98 27.07 5.50
C HIS A 521 -16.24 27.92 4.45
N ARG A 522 -15.31 27.32 3.71
CA ARG A 522 -14.63 28.00 2.59
C ARG A 522 -15.50 28.25 1.39
N LEU A 523 -16.34 27.29 1.01
CA LEU A 523 -17.28 27.45 -0.10
C LEU A 523 -18.32 28.55 0.25
N ALA A 524 -18.76 28.60 1.48
CA ALA A 524 -19.70 29.61 1.98
C ALA A 524 -19.09 31.03 2.07
N VAL A 525 -17.79 31.16 2.34
CA VAL A 525 -17.11 32.46 2.51
C VAL A 525 -16.52 32.99 1.17
N SER A 526 -16.32 32.12 0.18
CA SER A 526 -15.66 32.49 -1.10
C SER A 526 -16.59 32.68 -2.29
N GLN A 527 -17.89 32.44 -2.15
CA GLN A 527 -18.88 32.67 -3.22
C GLN A 527 -20.20 33.15 -2.64
N GLU A 528 -20.73 34.21 -3.22
CA GLU A 528 -22.15 34.57 -3.09
C GLU A 528 -23.00 33.44 -3.69
N PHE A 529 -23.45 32.50 -2.89
CA PHE A 529 -24.24 31.35 -3.32
C PHE A 529 -25.70 31.76 -3.53
N ARG A 530 -26.17 31.69 -4.74
CA ARG A 530 -27.61 31.64 -5.03
C ARG A 530 -28.11 30.20 -4.73
N PRO A 531 -29.26 30.01 -4.06
CA PRO A 531 -29.72 28.71 -3.56
C PRO A 531 -30.16 27.67 -4.61
N ALA A 532 -29.97 27.89 -5.90
CA ALA A 532 -30.62 27.11 -6.95
C ALA A 532 -29.76 26.02 -7.62
N THR A 533 -28.54 25.71 -7.14
CA THR A 533 -27.64 24.77 -7.83
C THR A 533 -27.09 23.67 -6.91
N LEU A 534 -27.93 23.13 -6.06
CA LEU A 534 -27.59 21.98 -5.19
C LEU A 534 -28.59 20.84 -5.41
N MET A 535 -28.65 20.37 -6.66
CA MET A 535 -29.13 19.03 -6.97
C MET A 535 -28.12 18.38 -7.91
N CYS A 536 -27.70 17.18 -7.55
CA CYS A 536 -26.77 16.30 -8.25
C CYS A 536 -25.26 16.53 -7.96
N CYS A 537 -24.76 15.88 -6.93
CA CYS A 537 -23.67 14.91 -7.05
C CYS A 537 -23.59 14.13 -5.73
#